data_c09f2cb200215a71ab01b590b43ab709
#
_entry.id   c09f2cb200215a71ab01b590b43ab709
#
_cell.length_a   1.000
_cell.length_b   1.000
_cell.length_c   1.000
_cell.angle_alpha   90.00
_cell.angle_beta   90.00
_cell.angle_gamma   90.00
#
_symmetry.space_group_name_H-M   'P 1'
#
loop_
_entity.id
_entity.type
_entity.pdbx_description
1 polymer ?
#
loop_
_entity_poly.entity_id
_entity_poly.type
_entity_poly.pdbx_seq_one_letter_code
_entity_poly.pdbx_strand_id
1 'polypeptide(L)'
;MAWGNSPIKNFAKWKKAAHQKIFECMMAPPRRAKSWDMKVIAEEQRDGYRAQKISFCVNAYARITAYLLIPDGKGPFPAINALHDHGAHLYIGKEKMIRPFDVDTAVVADADAWAKKLYEGQYLGDYLARHGYVVFSADAPLWGERSRKEGIDRNKYDIIAGNMMMLG
;
A
#
# COMPACT_ATOMS: atom_id res chain seq x y z
N MET A 1 0.15 16.22 22.10
CA MET A 1 0.50 15.69 23.46
C MET A 1 1.78 14.84 23.33
N ALA A 2 2.95 15.52 23.30
CA ALA A 2 4.24 14.81 23.25
C ALA A 2 4.51 14.11 24.60
N TRP A 3 5.14 12.92 24.56
CA TRP A 3 5.46 12.16 25.76
C TRP A 3 6.26 12.97 26.79
N GLY A 4 7.31 13.66 26.35
CA GLY A 4 8.19 14.43 27.23
C GLY A 4 7.49 15.56 28.01
N ASN A 5 6.43 16.15 27.43
CA ASN A 5 5.68 17.25 28.01
C ASN A 5 4.35 16.81 28.62
N SER A 6 4.09 15.51 28.73
CA SER A 6 2.84 14.98 29.26
C SER A 6 2.85 14.97 30.81
N PRO A 7 1.74 15.31 31.46
CA PRO A 7 1.56 15.07 32.88
C PRO A 7 1.46 13.58 33.22
N ILE A 8 1.13 12.73 32.25
CA ILE A 8 1.04 11.30 32.44
C ILE A 8 2.45 10.69 32.45
N LYS A 9 2.94 10.27 33.62
CA LYS A 9 4.30 9.75 33.77
C LYS A 9 4.44 8.25 33.46
N ASN A 10 3.35 7.51 33.38
CA ASN A 10 3.36 6.11 32.97
C ASN A 10 3.21 6.00 31.46
N PHE A 11 4.19 5.42 30.77
CA PHE A 11 4.22 5.33 29.31
C PHE A 11 3.02 4.57 28.73
N ALA A 12 2.62 3.47 29.33
CA ALA A 12 1.48 2.68 28.84
C ALA A 12 0.15 3.48 28.90
N LYS A 13 -0.06 4.22 30.01
CA LYS A 13 -1.22 5.12 30.16
C LYS A 13 -1.17 6.26 29.15
N TRP A 14 0.00 6.88 28.97
CA TRP A 14 0.19 7.93 27.98
C TRP A 14 -0.07 7.41 26.56
N LYS A 15 0.52 6.26 26.18
CA LYS A 15 0.31 5.63 24.87
C LYS A 15 -1.17 5.39 24.58
N LYS A 16 -1.91 4.87 25.57
CA LYS A 16 -3.36 4.67 25.44
C LYS A 16 -4.11 5.99 25.20
N ALA A 17 -3.80 7.03 25.99
CA ALA A 17 -4.43 8.34 25.84
C ALA A 17 -4.07 9.00 24.52
N ALA A 18 -2.80 8.92 24.09
CA ALA A 18 -2.35 9.46 22.80
C ALA A 18 -3.03 8.74 21.62
N HIS A 19 -3.12 7.42 21.68
CA HIS A 19 -3.80 6.61 20.68
C HIS A 19 -5.29 6.99 20.59
N GLN A 20 -5.98 7.10 21.72
CA GLN A 20 -7.38 7.54 21.74
C GLN A 20 -7.53 8.93 21.12
N LYS A 21 -6.61 9.87 21.44
CA LYS A 21 -6.66 11.24 20.91
C LYS A 21 -6.46 11.27 19.39
N ILE A 22 -5.62 10.41 18.84
CA ILE A 22 -5.48 10.27 17.38
C ILE A 22 -6.82 9.87 16.77
N PHE A 23 -7.49 8.85 17.31
CA PHE A 23 -8.79 8.42 16.79
C PHE A 23 -9.90 9.47 16.96
N GLU A 24 -9.85 10.28 18.01
CA GLU A 24 -10.77 11.43 18.16
C GLU A 24 -10.54 12.51 17.10
N CYS A 25 -9.30 12.69 16.64
CA CYS A 25 -8.94 13.65 15.59
C CYS A 25 -9.16 13.10 14.18
N MET A 26 -9.32 11.78 14.04
CA MET A 26 -9.64 11.12 12.78
C MET A 26 -11.14 10.87 12.71
N MET A 27 -11.71 11.02 11.53
CA MET A 27 -13.10 10.60 11.35
C MET A 27 -13.26 9.10 11.61
N ALA A 28 -14.49 8.70 11.94
CA ALA A 28 -14.82 7.29 12.07
C ALA A 28 -14.46 6.56 10.75
N PRO A 29 -13.69 5.48 10.82
CA PRO A 29 -13.32 4.73 9.63
C PRO A 29 -14.59 4.19 8.95
N PRO A 30 -14.59 4.06 7.63
CA PRO A 30 -15.70 3.45 6.92
C PRO A 30 -15.96 2.04 7.44
N ARG A 31 -17.21 1.61 7.35
CA ARG A 31 -17.61 0.25 7.79
C ARG A 31 -16.71 -0.79 7.14
N ARG A 32 -16.20 -1.71 7.95
CA ARG A 32 -15.43 -2.85 7.45
C ARG A 32 -16.28 -3.67 6.48
N ALA A 33 -15.64 -4.24 5.49
CA ALA A 33 -16.26 -5.25 4.66
C ALA A 33 -16.71 -6.44 5.53
N LYS A 34 -17.84 -7.06 5.19
CA LYS A 34 -18.30 -8.29 5.86
C LYS A 34 -17.36 -9.47 5.60
N SER A 35 -16.73 -9.48 4.45
CA SER A 35 -15.71 -10.42 4.03
C SER A 35 -14.70 -9.68 3.17
N TRP A 36 -13.43 -10.09 3.21
CA TRP A 36 -12.42 -9.60 2.28
C TRP A 36 -12.74 -9.97 0.83
N ASP A 37 -13.49 -11.06 0.62
CA ASP A 37 -13.84 -11.59 -0.71
C ASP A 37 -12.65 -11.50 -1.68
N MET A 38 -11.51 -12.04 -1.24
CA MET A 38 -10.28 -12.01 -2.00
C MET A 38 -10.38 -12.92 -3.24
N LYS A 39 -9.94 -12.37 -4.37
CA LYS A 39 -9.86 -13.11 -5.65
C LYS A 39 -8.47 -12.93 -6.22
N VAL A 40 -7.87 -14.00 -6.70
CA VAL A 40 -6.67 -13.95 -7.53
C VAL A 40 -7.12 -13.57 -8.95
N ILE A 41 -6.57 -12.47 -9.47
CA ILE A 41 -6.87 -11.95 -10.81
C ILE A 41 -5.89 -12.55 -11.82
N ALA A 42 -4.61 -12.51 -11.47
CA ALA A 42 -3.51 -13.02 -12.27
C ALA A 42 -2.44 -13.62 -11.36
N GLU A 43 -1.68 -14.55 -11.88
CA GLU A 43 -0.60 -15.21 -11.17
C GLU A 43 0.54 -15.52 -12.14
N GLU A 44 1.77 -15.36 -11.67
CA GLU A 44 2.96 -15.81 -12.37
C GLU A 44 4.00 -16.38 -11.41
N GLN A 45 4.72 -17.41 -11.86
CA GLN A 45 5.88 -17.93 -11.13
C GLN A 45 7.09 -17.07 -11.45
N ARG A 46 7.81 -16.66 -10.43
CA ARG A 46 9.08 -15.96 -10.51
C ARG A 46 10.19 -16.77 -9.87
N ASP A 47 11.42 -16.31 -9.97
CA ASP A 47 12.57 -16.98 -9.37
C ASP A 47 12.48 -16.97 -7.84
N GLY A 48 12.15 -18.13 -7.26
CA GLY A 48 12.06 -18.38 -5.83
C GLY A 48 10.74 -17.93 -5.15
N TYR A 49 9.74 -17.47 -5.91
CA TYR A 49 8.44 -17.10 -5.35
C TYR A 49 7.34 -17.00 -6.42
N ARG A 50 6.11 -17.07 -5.96
CA ARG A 50 4.90 -16.87 -6.76
C ARG A 50 4.37 -15.45 -6.54
N ALA A 51 4.10 -14.74 -7.64
CA ALA A 51 3.51 -13.42 -7.63
C ALA A 51 2.02 -13.50 -7.99
N GLN A 52 1.17 -12.94 -7.16
CA GLN A 52 -0.27 -12.86 -7.39
C GLN A 52 -0.72 -11.39 -7.45
N LYS A 53 -1.52 -11.07 -8.45
CA LYS A 53 -2.35 -9.87 -8.46
C LYS A 53 -3.71 -10.25 -7.88
N ILE A 54 -4.08 -9.64 -6.78
CA ILE A 54 -5.30 -9.97 -6.06
C ILE A 54 -6.25 -8.78 -6.03
N SER A 55 -7.54 -9.05 -5.88
CA SER A 55 -8.57 -8.05 -5.63
C SER A 55 -9.31 -8.42 -4.36
N PHE A 56 -9.60 -7.43 -3.50
CA PHE A 56 -10.31 -7.66 -2.24
C PHE A 56 -11.07 -6.41 -1.77
N CYS A 57 -12.05 -6.60 -0.89
CA CYS A 57 -12.83 -5.52 -0.31
C CYS A 57 -12.10 -4.93 0.90
N VAL A 58 -11.73 -3.65 0.86
CA VAL A 58 -11.11 -2.95 2.00
C VAL A 58 -12.15 -2.44 2.99
N ASN A 59 -13.34 -2.12 2.51
CA ASN A 59 -14.48 -1.71 3.33
C ASN A 59 -15.79 -2.13 2.65
N ALA A 60 -16.93 -1.70 3.19
CA ALA A 60 -18.25 -2.07 2.67
C ALA A 60 -18.55 -1.52 1.26
N TYR A 61 -17.75 -0.56 0.77
CA TYR A 61 -18.04 0.20 -0.45
C TYR A 61 -16.95 0.09 -1.51
N ALA A 62 -15.75 -0.33 -1.15
CA ALA A 62 -14.60 -0.29 -2.04
C ALA A 62 -13.85 -1.62 -2.11
N ARG A 63 -13.56 -2.01 -3.34
CA ARG A 63 -12.67 -3.11 -3.72
C ARG A 63 -11.44 -2.51 -4.38
N ILE A 64 -10.27 -3.01 -4.01
CA ILE A 64 -8.99 -2.58 -4.59
C ILE A 64 -8.18 -3.78 -5.06
N THR A 65 -7.15 -3.49 -5.84
CA THR A 65 -6.14 -4.47 -6.24
C THR A 65 -4.88 -4.33 -5.40
N ALA A 66 -4.13 -5.41 -5.28
CA ALA A 66 -2.83 -5.47 -4.64
C ALA A 66 -1.96 -6.53 -5.30
N TYR A 67 -0.66 -6.45 -5.06
CA TYR A 67 0.26 -7.55 -5.31
C TYR A 67 0.55 -8.30 -4.02
N LEU A 68 0.60 -9.62 -4.11
CA LEU A 68 0.95 -10.55 -3.05
C LEU A 68 2.04 -11.48 -3.57
N LEU A 69 3.21 -11.42 -2.98
CA LEU A 69 4.34 -12.29 -3.30
C LEU A 69 4.47 -13.36 -2.21
N ILE A 70 4.56 -14.61 -2.60
CA ILE A 70 4.61 -15.75 -1.70
C ILE A 70 5.86 -16.57 -2.02
N PRO A 71 6.84 -16.67 -1.11
CA PRO A 71 8.05 -17.47 -1.32
C PRO A 71 7.71 -18.93 -1.62
N ASP A 72 8.56 -19.57 -2.41
CA ASP A 72 8.48 -21.01 -2.63
C ASP A 72 8.82 -21.76 -1.32
N GLY A 73 8.28 -22.97 -1.19
CA GLY A 73 8.54 -23.83 -0.04
C GLY A 73 7.39 -23.91 0.95
N LYS A 74 7.70 -24.46 2.14
CA LYS A 74 6.70 -24.71 3.19
C LYS A 74 6.81 -23.65 4.29
N GLY A 75 5.76 -22.84 4.42
CA GLY A 75 5.64 -21.84 5.50
C GLY A 75 5.55 -22.45 6.92
N PRO A 76 5.32 -21.63 7.94
CA PRO A 76 4.95 -20.23 7.82
C PRO A 76 6.12 -19.31 7.46
N PHE A 77 5.85 -18.27 6.64
CA PHE A 77 6.82 -17.24 6.30
C PHE A 77 6.53 -15.95 7.07
N PRO A 78 7.55 -15.16 7.42
CA PRO A 78 7.33 -13.79 7.88
C PRO A 78 6.68 -12.96 6.78
N ALA A 79 5.82 -12.01 7.16
CA ALA A 79 5.07 -11.20 6.20
C ALA A 79 5.39 -9.71 6.36
N ILE A 80 5.45 -9.01 5.24
CA ILE A 80 5.71 -7.56 5.14
C ILE A 80 4.57 -6.90 4.38
N ASN A 81 4.01 -5.85 4.96
CA ASN A 81 3.17 -4.90 4.24
C ASN A 81 4.06 -3.77 3.70
N ALA A 82 4.36 -3.82 2.41
CA ALA A 82 5.22 -2.86 1.74
C ALA A 82 4.41 -1.64 1.30
N LEU A 83 4.62 -0.51 1.95
CA LEU A 83 4.03 0.77 1.58
C LEU A 83 4.91 1.45 0.54
N HIS A 84 4.31 1.87 -0.58
CA HIS A 84 5.06 2.60 -1.59
C HIS A 84 5.37 4.04 -1.16
N ASP A 85 6.42 4.62 -1.74
CA ASP A 85 6.79 6.00 -1.51
C ASP A 85 5.79 6.99 -2.14
N HIS A 86 5.81 8.24 -1.65
CA HIS A 86 5.03 9.33 -2.23
C HIS A 86 5.59 9.73 -3.60
N GLY A 87 6.84 10.16 -3.65
CA GLY A 87 7.59 10.56 -4.85
C GLY A 87 6.92 11.57 -5.77
N ALA A 88 5.78 12.14 -5.39
CA ALA A 88 4.94 13.01 -6.23
C ALA A 88 4.59 12.41 -7.61
N HIS A 89 4.67 11.09 -7.76
CA HIS A 89 4.41 10.34 -8.98
C HIS A 89 3.21 9.42 -8.78
N LEU A 90 2.03 9.90 -9.14
CA LEU A 90 0.73 9.27 -8.83
C LEU A 90 0.34 8.17 -9.81
N TYR A 91 0.99 8.12 -10.99
CA TYR A 91 0.69 7.17 -12.04
C TYR A 91 0.90 5.70 -11.63
N ILE A 92 1.89 5.45 -10.77
CA ILE A 92 2.18 4.16 -10.17
C ILE A 92 2.17 4.26 -8.64
N GLY A 93 1.76 3.20 -7.96
CA GLY A 93 1.74 3.08 -6.51
C GLY A 93 2.48 1.83 -6.06
N LYS A 94 1.77 0.72 -5.87
CA LYS A 94 2.36 -0.60 -5.53
C LYS A 94 3.40 -1.08 -6.53
N GLU A 95 3.33 -0.60 -7.76
CA GLU A 95 4.29 -0.90 -8.83
C GLU A 95 5.68 -0.27 -8.57
N LYS A 96 5.82 0.63 -7.60
CA LYS A 96 7.12 1.12 -7.13
C LYS A 96 7.84 0.11 -6.24
N MET A 97 7.07 -0.75 -5.57
CA MET A 97 7.59 -1.72 -4.61
C MET A 97 7.75 -3.12 -5.20
N ILE A 98 6.89 -3.49 -6.14
CA ILE A 98 6.82 -4.81 -6.75
C ILE A 98 6.76 -4.63 -8.27
N ARG A 99 7.62 -5.35 -8.98
CA ARG A 99 7.63 -5.30 -10.45
C ARG A 99 6.25 -5.69 -10.98
N PRO A 100 5.59 -4.79 -11.72
CA PRO A 100 4.23 -5.02 -12.17
C PRO A 100 4.12 -6.13 -13.22
N PHE A 101 2.98 -6.79 -13.24
CA PHE A 101 2.54 -7.73 -14.27
C PHE A 101 1.02 -7.64 -14.40
N ASP A 102 0.47 -8.19 -15.47
CA ASP A 102 -0.95 -8.07 -15.81
C ASP A 102 -1.43 -6.61 -15.80
N VAL A 103 -0.64 -5.74 -16.41
CA VAL A 103 -0.90 -4.31 -16.61
C VAL A 103 -0.36 -3.86 -17.97
N ASP A 104 -0.75 -2.67 -18.42
CA ASP A 104 -0.23 -2.08 -19.64
C ASP A 104 1.30 -1.95 -19.64
N THR A 105 1.91 -2.15 -20.78
CA THR A 105 3.37 -2.03 -20.95
C THR A 105 3.91 -0.66 -20.56
N ALA A 106 3.11 0.39 -20.72
CA ALA A 106 3.46 1.74 -20.28
C ALA A 106 3.63 1.83 -18.76
N VAL A 107 2.83 1.10 -17.98
CA VAL A 107 2.95 1.01 -16.52
C VAL A 107 4.23 0.28 -16.13
N VAL A 108 4.55 -0.81 -16.84
CA VAL A 108 5.80 -1.55 -16.62
C VAL A 108 7.01 -0.67 -16.89
N ALA A 109 7.01 0.03 -18.03
CA ALA A 109 8.11 0.92 -18.41
C ALA A 109 8.31 2.06 -17.41
N ASP A 110 7.22 2.64 -16.92
CA ASP A 110 7.27 3.71 -15.92
C ASP A 110 7.78 3.21 -14.56
N ALA A 111 7.34 2.03 -14.13
CA ALA A 111 7.82 1.40 -12.90
C ALA A 111 9.30 1.00 -13.00
N ASP A 112 9.75 0.44 -14.13
CA ASP A 112 11.17 0.10 -14.36
C ASP A 112 12.04 1.39 -14.34
N ALA A 113 11.56 2.49 -14.94
CA ALA A 113 12.26 3.78 -14.90
C ALA A 113 12.33 4.33 -13.47
N TRP A 114 11.26 4.21 -12.69
CA TRP A 114 11.21 4.61 -11.29
C TRP A 114 12.18 3.79 -10.43
N ALA A 115 12.15 2.47 -10.56
CA ALA A 115 13.07 1.57 -9.85
C ALA A 115 14.54 1.91 -10.18
N LYS A 116 14.85 2.14 -11.47
CA LYS A 116 16.20 2.53 -11.90
C LYS A 116 16.64 3.86 -11.28
N LYS A 117 15.75 4.83 -11.20
CA LYS A 117 16.04 6.18 -10.69
C LYS A 117 16.28 6.21 -9.19
N LEU A 118 15.52 5.45 -8.40
CA LEU A 118 15.44 5.59 -6.93
C LEU A 118 15.87 4.35 -6.15
N TYR A 119 15.87 3.19 -6.79
CA TYR A 119 16.11 1.90 -6.13
C TYR A 119 17.18 1.07 -6.86
N GLU A 120 18.07 1.71 -7.60
CA GLU A 120 19.17 1.05 -8.32
C GLU A 120 18.72 -0.05 -9.30
N GLY A 121 17.51 0.08 -9.84
CA GLY A 121 16.89 -0.90 -10.73
C GLY A 121 16.30 -2.13 -10.03
N GLN A 122 16.22 -2.11 -8.70
CA GLN A 122 15.64 -3.22 -7.93
C GLN A 122 14.23 -2.88 -7.44
N TYR A 123 13.40 -3.91 -7.36
CA TYR A 123 12.12 -3.84 -6.68
C TYR A 123 12.26 -4.44 -5.27
N LEU A 124 12.07 -3.63 -4.25
CA LEU A 124 12.26 -4.06 -2.86
C LEU A 124 11.37 -5.24 -2.48
N GLY A 125 10.12 -5.26 -2.94
CA GLY A 125 9.20 -6.36 -2.67
C GLY A 125 9.66 -7.67 -3.28
N ASP A 126 10.14 -7.64 -4.54
CA ASP A 126 10.67 -8.81 -5.23
C ASP A 126 11.97 -9.32 -4.56
N TYR A 127 12.82 -8.40 -4.11
CA TYR A 127 14.01 -8.74 -3.35
C TYR A 127 13.64 -9.47 -2.04
N LEU A 128 12.70 -8.94 -1.27
CA LEU A 128 12.26 -9.54 0.00
C LEU A 128 11.59 -10.89 -0.21
N ALA A 129 10.79 -11.05 -1.27
CA ALA A 129 10.16 -12.32 -1.57
C ALA A 129 11.17 -13.44 -1.86
N ARG A 130 12.23 -13.14 -2.63
CA ARG A 130 13.35 -14.06 -2.84
C ARG A 130 14.11 -14.43 -1.55
N HIS A 131 14.02 -13.57 -0.52
CA HIS A 131 14.64 -13.81 0.78
C HIS A 131 13.68 -14.39 1.82
N GLY A 132 12.57 -14.99 1.37
CA GLY A 132 11.69 -15.77 2.25
C GLY A 132 10.61 -14.97 2.97
N TYR A 133 10.29 -13.77 2.52
CA TYR A 133 9.19 -12.98 3.08
C TYR A 133 7.97 -13.03 2.18
N VAL A 134 6.79 -13.24 2.76
CA VAL A 134 5.55 -12.88 2.07
C VAL A 134 5.48 -11.37 2.00
N VAL A 135 5.26 -10.82 0.80
CA VAL A 135 5.17 -9.38 0.62
C VAL A 135 3.81 -9.01 0.05
N PHE A 136 3.14 -8.10 0.72
CA PHE A 136 1.89 -7.49 0.27
C PHE A 136 2.10 -6.02 -0.03
N SER A 137 1.58 -5.53 -1.15
CA SER A 137 1.57 -4.11 -1.47
C SER A 137 0.29 -3.71 -2.20
N ALA A 138 -0.34 -2.66 -1.73
CA ALA A 138 -1.53 -2.05 -2.33
C ALA A 138 -1.31 -0.56 -2.58
N ASP A 139 -2.07 0.00 -3.52
CA ASP A 139 -2.03 1.43 -3.78
C ASP A 139 -2.65 2.23 -2.64
N ALA A 140 -1.99 3.30 -2.23
CA ALA A 140 -2.63 4.34 -1.44
C ALA A 140 -3.80 4.99 -2.23
N PRO A 141 -4.77 5.62 -1.57
CA PRO A 141 -5.79 6.40 -2.26
C PRO A 141 -5.14 7.39 -3.23
N LEU A 142 -5.66 7.47 -4.46
CA LEU A 142 -5.20 8.36 -5.53
C LEU A 142 -3.86 7.98 -6.18
N TRP A 143 -3.33 6.80 -5.92
CA TRP A 143 -2.17 6.24 -6.63
C TRP A 143 -2.54 5.03 -7.49
N GLY A 144 -1.74 4.81 -8.52
CA GLY A 144 -1.79 3.62 -9.36
C GLY A 144 -3.18 3.30 -9.89
N GLU A 145 -3.64 2.08 -9.74
CA GLU A 145 -4.96 1.65 -10.23
C GLU A 145 -6.15 2.33 -9.50
N ARG A 146 -5.90 3.00 -8.37
CA ARG A 146 -6.94 3.76 -7.65
C ARG A 146 -7.18 5.16 -8.23
N SER A 147 -6.39 5.60 -9.21
CA SER A 147 -6.53 6.92 -9.83
C SER A 147 -6.24 6.97 -11.33
N ARG A 148 -5.53 5.99 -11.85
CA ARG A 148 -4.95 6.02 -13.21
C ARG A 148 -5.96 6.29 -14.32
N LYS A 149 -7.16 5.72 -14.21
CA LYS A 149 -8.23 5.90 -15.20
C LYS A 149 -8.69 7.35 -15.34
N GLU A 150 -8.56 8.14 -14.30
CA GLU A 150 -9.06 9.51 -14.23
C GLU A 150 -7.98 10.55 -14.51
N GLY A 151 -6.73 10.12 -14.70
CA GLY A 151 -5.62 11.00 -14.99
C GLY A 151 -5.42 12.07 -13.91
N ILE A 152 -5.45 11.67 -12.64
CA ILE A 152 -5.24 12.59 -11.52
C ILE A 152 -3.82 13.14 -11.59
N ASP A 153 -3.71 14.43 -11.83
CA ASP A 153 -2.48 15.20 -11.71
C ASP A 153 -2.29 15.69 -10.25
N ARG A 154 -1.12 16.28 -9.98
CA ARG A 154 -0.80 16.79 -8.65
C ARG A 154 -1.81 17.83 -8.15
N ASN A 155 -2.29 18.71 -9.01
CA ASN A 155 -3.24 19.76 -8.62
C ASN A 155 -4.57 19.14 -8.19
N LYS A 156 -5.07 18.15 -8.94
CA LYS A 156 -6.30 17.43 -8.58
C LYS A 156 -6.11 16.63 -7.28
N TYR A 157 -4.93 16.03 -7.08
CA TYR A 157 -4.61 15.36 -5.82
C TYR A 157 -4.69 16.32 -4.64
N ASP A 158 -4.06 17.49 -4.75
CA ASP A 158 -4.01 18.48 -3.66
C ASP A 158 -5.43 18.98 -3.30
N ILE A 159 -6.28 19.20 -4.30
CA ILE A 159 -7.69 19.60 -4.10
C ILE A 159 -8.47 18.48 -3.40
N ILE A 160 -8.35 17.23 -3.86
CA ILE A 160 -9.08 16.08 -3.29
C ILE A 160 -8.59 15.81 -1.87
N ALA A 161 -7.27 15.80 -1.65
CA ALA A 161 -6.68 15.59 -0.33
C ALA A 161 -7.08 16.70 0.65
N GLY A 162 -7.09 17.96 0.19
CA GLY A 162 -7.56 19.10 0.97
C GLY A 162 -9.01 18.96 1.37
N ASN A 163 -9.89 18.60 0.43
CA ASN A 163 -11.31 18.36 0.71
C ASN A 163 -11.51 17.20 1.69
N MET A 164 -10.77 16.10 1.54
CA MET A 164 -10.84 14.97 2.47
C MET A 164 -10.39 15.36 3.88
N MET A 165 -9.35 16.17 4.01
CA MET A 165 -8.89 16.70 5.32
C MET A 165 -9.88 17.68 5.94
N MET A 166 -10.59 18.47 5.15
CA MET A 166 -11.63 19.40 5.65
C MET A 166 -12.88 18.68 6.15
N LEU A 167 -13.15 17.50 5.63
CA LEU A 167 -14.26 16.66 6.08
C LEU A 167 -13.91 15.83 7.33
N GLY A 168 -12.65 15.90 7.81
CA GLY A 168 -12.10 15.22 8.97
C GLY A 168 -11.36 13.96 8.62
#